data_616c0f3bd0ee4c1fe3f5bbb433a40894
#
_entry.id   616c0f3bd0ee4c1fe3f5bbb433a40894
#
_cell.length_a   1.000
_cell.length_b   1.000
_cell.length_c   1.000
_cell.angle_alpha   90.00
_cell.angle_beta   90.00
_cell.angle_gamma   90.00
#
_symmetry.space_group_name_H-M   'P 1'
#
loop_
_entity.id
_entity.type
_entity.pdbx_description
1 polymer ?
#
loop_
_entity_poly.entity_id
_entity_poly.type
_entity_poly.pdbx_seq_one_letter_code
_entity_poly.pdbx_strand_id
1 'polypeptide(L)'
;MKTSASLVAIRGEIPWKTALLHSARTAVAAIASLLIARCCRLPETYWAPITTLVVTQSSLRETASISGERFIGTALGAIAGVIVASRYGSSFIMFGISVFVLGLLTSVPHLGRSAYRFAGITLAIVMLVPSTDSPRRIALHRFVEVCIGIGVALVLTVFWPEREEPHINTRDLTA
;
A
#
# COMPACT_ATOMS: atom_id res chain seq x y z
N MET A 1 26.92 24.41 32.44
CA MET A 1 25.45 24.63 32.42
C MET A 1 24.99 25.31 31.13
N LYS A 2 25.37 24.81 29.95
CA LYS A 2 24.94 25.33 28.63
C LYS A 2 24.34 24.26 27.69
N THR A 3 24.19 23.01 28.18
CA THR A 3 23.81 21.86 27.33
C THR A 3 22.31 21.59 27.32
N SER A 4 21.51 22.16 28.19
CA SER A 4 20.07 21.91 28.26
C SER A 4 19.21 22.82 27.37
N ALA A 5 19.75 23.96 26.93
CA ALA A 5 19.00 24.93 26.11
C ALA A 5 19.00 24.55 24.61
N SER A 6 20.00 23.78 24.16
CA SER A 6 20.11 23.37 22.75
C SER A 6 19.22 22.18 22.38
N LEU A 7 18.79 21.36 23.33
CA LEU A 7 17.91 20.22 23.09
C LEU A 7 16.43 20.59 22.99
N VAL A 8 16.06 21.79 23.46
CA VAL A 8 14.68 22.29 23.38
C VAL A 8 14.39 22.93 22.02
N ALA A 9 15.42 23.39 21.32
CA ALA A 9 15.27 24.05 20.00
C ALA A 9 15.05 23.10 18.82
N ILE A 10 15.22 21.78 18.99
CA ILE A 10 15.02 20.76 17.93
C ILE A 10 13.56 20.24 17.91
N ARG A 11 12.72 20.72 18.78
CA ARG A 11 11.27 20.50 18.69
C ARG A 11 10.71 21.48 17.66
N GLY A 12 11.10 21.29 16.38
CA GLY A 12 10.47 21.95 15.27
C GLY A 12 8.97 21.70 15.40
N GLU A 13 8.21 22.76 15.61
CA GLU A 13 6.76 22.70 15.60
C GLU A 13 6.38 22.06 14.27
N ILE A 14 5.86 20.84 14.32
CA ILE A 14 5.24 20.24 13.14
C ILE A 14 4.18 21.25 12.74
N PRO A 15 4.29 21.90 11.57
CA PRO A 15 3.34 22.95 11.20
C PRO A 15 1.97 22.25 11.12
N TRP A 16 1.18 22.44 12.16
CA TRP A 16 -0.14 21.80 12.30
C TRP A 16 -1.01 21.99 11.05
N LYS A 17 -0.77 23.06 10.29
CA LYS A 17 -1.41 23.31 9.00
C LYS A 17 -1.04 22.26 7.95
N THR A 18 0.21 21.90 7.85
CA THR A 18 0.70 20.86 6.93
C THR A 18 0.16 19.49 7.32
N ALA A 19 0.19 19.17 8.62
CA ALA A 19 -0.39 17.92 9.13
C ALA A 19 -1.91 17.85 8.89
N LEU A 20 -2.63 18.97 9.08
CA LEU A 20 -4.06 19.02 8.82
C LEU A 20 -4.38 18.84 7.32
N LEU A 21 -3.63 19.51 6.44
CA LEU A 21 -3.81 19.37 4.99
C LEU A 21 -3.52 17.96 4.51
N HIS A 22 -2.43 17.34 5.00
CA HIS A 22 -2.11 15.95 4.69
C HIS A 22 -3.22 15.00 5.14
N SER A 23 -3.68 15.14 6.39
CA SER A 23 -4.76 14.31 6.93
C SER A 23 -6.08 14.50 6.17
N ALA A 24 -6.42 15.74 5.81
CA ALA A 24 -7.62 16.04 5.04
C ALA A 24 -7.55 15.42 3.63
N ARG A 25 -6.41 15.57 2.94
CA ARG A 25 -6.17 14.95 1.64
C ARG A 25 -6.32 13.43 1.69
N THR A 26 -5.66 12.80 2.68
CA THR A 26 -5.71 11.35 2.85
C THR A 26 -7.12 10.86 3.16
N ALA A 27 -7.88 11.58 4.00
CA ALA A 27 -9.27 11.27 4.28
C ALA A 27 -10.17 11.38 3.03
N VAL A 28 -10.01 12.44 2.24
CA VAL A 28 -10.73 12.62 0.97
C VAL A 28 -10.41 11.48 0.00
N ALA A 29 -9.12 11.10 -0.11
CA ALA A 29 -8.67 9.99 -0.94
C ALA A 29 -9.34 8.67 -0.54
N ALA A 30 -9.35 8.36 0.76
CA ALA A 30 -9.95 7.14 1.28
C ALA A 30 -11.47 7.10 1.02
N ILE A 31 -12.18 8.22 1.25
CA ILE A 31 -13.61 8.30 0.99
C ILE A 31 -13.90 8.15 -0.51
N ALA A 32 -13.15 8.84 -1.37
CA ALA A 32 -13.32 8.76 -2.82
C ALA A 32 -13.15 7.33 -3.34
N SER A 33 -12.09 6.63 -2.91
CA SER A 33 -11.85 5.24 -3.31
C SER A 33 -12.94 4.29 -2.82
N LEU A 34 -13.46 4.49 -1.59
CA LEU A 34 -14.58 3.72 -1.05
C LEU A 34 -15.86 3.93 -1.89
N LEU A 35 -16.16 5.18 -2.24
CA LEU A 35 -17.35 5.49 -3.04
C LEU A 35 -17.26 4.89 -4.43
N ILE A 36 -16.10 4.97 -5.10
CA ILE A 36 -15.87 4.36 -6.41
C ILE A 36 -16.06 2.83 -6.33
N ALA A 37 -15.46 2.17 -5.32
CA ALA A 37 -15.62 0.73 -5.12
C ALA A 37 -17.09 0.33 -4.90
N ARG A 38 -17.85 1.14 -4.15
CA ARG A 38 -19.31 0.95 -3.97
C ARG A 38 -20.11 1.15 -5.26
N CYS A 39 -19.78 2.16 -6.05
CA CYS A 39 -20.40 2.38 -7.36
C CYS A 39 -20.14 1.21 -8.31
N CYS A 40 -18.96 0.60 -8.24
CA CYS A 40 -18.62 -0.62 -8.98
C CYS A 40 -19.25 -1.90 -8.40
N ARG A 41 -20.04 -1.80 -7.32
CA ARG A 41 -20.69 -2.92 -6.64
C ARG A 41 -19.75 -4.06 -6.25
N LEU A 42 -18.53 -3.71 -5.83
CA LEU A 42 -17.57 -4.70 -5.37
C LEU A 42 -18.00 -5.25 -4.01
N PRO A 43 -17.80 -6.55 -3.74
CA PRO A 43 -18.30 -7.19 -2.50
C PRO A 43 -17.54 -6.70 -1.25
N GLU A 44 -16.26 -6.42 -1.36
CA GLU A 44 -15.39 -6.06 -0.22
C GLU A 44 -14.83 -4.63 -0.37
N THR A 45 -15.71 -3.65 -0.54
CA THR A 45 -15.38 -2.25 -0.88
C THR A 45 -14.34 -1.58 0.02
N TYR A 46 -14.13 -2.08 1.24
CA TYR A 46 -13.17 -1.53 2.21
C TYR A 46 -11.69 -1.71 1.81
N TRP A 47 -11.39 -2.59 0.88
CA TRP A 47 -10.02 -2.79 0.44
C TRP A 47 -9.47 -1.67 -0.46
N ALA A 48 -10.33 -1.00 -1.19
CA ALA A 48 -9.93 0.14 -2.00
C ALA A 48 -9.37 1.29 -1.13
N PRO A 49 -10.07 1.78 -0.09
CA PRO A 49 -9.51 2.79 0.80
C PRO A 49 -8.28 2.31 1.58
N ILE A 50 -8.22 1.03 2.00
CA ILE A 50 -7.00 0.48 2.62
C ILE A 50 -5.81 0.60 1.65
N THR A 51 -6.00 0.26 0.37
CA THR A 51 -4.95 0.41 -0.63
C THR A 51 -4.55 1.88 -0.80
N THR A 52 -5.53 2.78 -0.92
CA THR A 52 -5.28 4.22 -1.02
C THR A 52 -4.43 4.72 0.13
N LEU A 53 -4.79 4.37 1.38
CA LEU A 53 -4.03 4.75 2.58
C LEU A 53 -2.60 4.22 2.59
N VAL A 54 -2.41 2.98 2.12
CA VAL A 54 -1.08 2.33 2.11
C VAL A 54 -0.16 2.95 1.06
N VAL A 55 -0.68 3.33 -0.12
CA VAL A 55 0.17 3.83 -1.21
C VAL A 55 0.33 5.34 -1.22
N THR A 56 -0.54 6.10 -0.56
CA THR A 56 -0.45 7.57 -0.50
C THR A 56 0.78 7.99 0.30
N GLN A 57 1.66 8.74 -0.35
CA GLN A 57 2.87 9.32 0.24
C GLN A 57 2.88 10.84 0.03
N SER A 58 3.81 11.52 0.67
CA SER A 58 3.97 12.98 0.52
C SER A 58 4.39 13.36 -0.88
N SER A 59 5.21 12.55 -1.56
CA SER A 59 5.67 12.81 -2.92
C SER A 59 5.02 11.89 -3.96
N LEU A 60 4.83 12.42 -5.17
CA LEU A 60 4.29 11.67 -6.30
C LEU A 60 5.21 10.50 -6.69
N ARG A 61 6.53 10.69 -6.63
CA ARG A 61 7.50 9.67 -6.96
C ARG A 61 7.41 8.47 -6.02
N GLU A 62 7.29 8.72 -4.71
CA GLU A 62 7.14 7.67 -3.71
C GLU A 62 5.80 6.97 -3.85
N THR A 63 4.70 7.73 -4.02
CA THR A 63 3.37 7.17 -4.27
C THR A 63 3.38 6.27 -5.50
N ALA A 64 4.00 6.69 -6.61
CA ALA A 64 4.10 5.88 -7.82
C ALA A 64 4.95 4.62 -7.62
N SER A 65 6.06 4.72 -6.90
CA SER A 65 6.93 3.57 -6.59
C SER A 65 6.18 2.52 -5.78
N ILE A 66 5.57 2.92 -4.66
CA ILE A 66 4.80 2.01 -3.79
C ILE A 66 3.57 1.45 -4.51
N SER A 67 2.92 2.27 -5.34
CA SER A 67 1.80 1.82 -6.19
C SER A 67 2.23 0.72 -7.16
N GLY A 68 3.38 0.86 -7.81
CA GLY A 68 3.95 -0.17 -8.67
C GLY A 68 4.25 -1.47 -7.93
N GLU A 69 4.90 -1.38 -6.76
CA GLU A 69 5.16 -2.55 -5.90
C GLU A 69 3.85 -3.22 -5.44
N ARG A 70 2.84 -2.43 -5.08
CA ARG A 70 1.51 -2.92 -4.70
C ARG A 70 0.82 -3.63 -5.85
N PHE A 71 0.84 -3.04 -7.05
CA PHE A 71 0.23 -3.61 -8.25
C PHE A 71 0.86 -4.95 -8.60
N ILE A 72 2.20 -5.00 -8.72
CA ILE A 72 2.94 -6.21 -9.07
C ILE A 72 2.75 -7.29 -7.99
N GLY A 73 2.90 -6.92 -6.72
CA GLY A 73 2.71 -7.84 -5.61
C GLY A 73 1.30 -8.44 -5.60
N THR A 74 0.27 -7.62 -5.79
CA THR A 74 -1.13 -8.08 -5.85
C THR A 74 -1.34 -9.04 -7.03
N ALA A 75 -0.80 -8.74 -8.21
CA ALA A 75 -0.90 -9.62 -9.38
C ALA A 75 -0.24 -10.98 -9.13
N LEU A 76 0.99 -10.98 -8.61
CA LEU A 76 1.71 -12.23 -8.28
C LEU A 76 1.00 -13.04 -7.21
N GLY A 77 0.53 -12.39 -6.13
CA GLY A 77 -0.21 -13.04 -5.06
C GLY A 77 -1.56 -13.61 -5.53
N ALA A 78 -2.26 -12.88 -6.41
CA ALA A 78 -3.52 -13.33 -7.01
C ALA A 78 -3.33 -14.57 -7.88
N ILE A 79 -2.34 -14.55 -8.78
CA ILE A 79 -2.02 -15.68 -9.66
C ILE A 79 -1.63 -16.90 -8.84
N ALA A 80 -0.69 -16.77 -7.91
CA ALA A 80 -0.26 -17.84 -7.03
C ALA A 80 -1.43 -18.38 -6.19
N GLY A 81 -2.22 -17.49 -5.60
CA GLY A 81 -3.39 -17.85 -4.80
C GLY A 81 -4.43 -18.64 -5.59
N VAL A 82 -4.76 -18.20 -6.80
CA VAL A 82 -5.69 -18.93 -7.67
C VAL A 82 -5.17 -20.32 -8.00
N ILE A 83 -3.90 -20.45 -8.39
CA ILE A 83 -3.30 -21.74 -8.76
C ILE A 83 -3.33 -22.70 -7.58
N VAL A 84 -2.85 -22.24 -6.42
CA VAL A 84 -2.69 -23.10 -5.24
C VAL A 84 -4.05 -23.43 -4.62
N ALA A 85 -4.93 -22.44 -4.43
CA ALA A 85 -6.25 -22.66 -3.86
C ALA A 85 -7.13 -23.57 -4.73
N SER A 86 -7.01 -23.48 -6.06
CA SER A 86 -7.77 -24.34 -6.98
C SER A 86 -7.30 -25.79 -6.98
N ARG A 87 -6.03 -26.05 -6.61
CA ARG A 87 -5.45 -27.42 -6.61
C ARG A 87 -5.46 -28.08 -5.24
N TYR A 88 -5.23 -27.31 -4.19
CA TYR A 88 -4.96 -27.82 -2.84
C TYR A 88 -5.94 -27.26 -1.78
N GLY A 89 -6.88 -26.39 -2.18
CA GLY A 89 -7.79 -25.73 -1.24
C GLY A 89 -7.07 -24.83 -0.23
N SER A 90 -7.68 -24.66 0.96
CA SER A 90 -7.17 -23.81 2.04
C SER A 90 -6.17 -24.57 2.93
N SER A 91 -5.11 -25.14 2.35
CA SER A 91 -4.07 -25.87 3.08
C SER A 91 -3.02 -24.91 3.66
N PHE A 92 -2.84 -24.92 4.98
CA PHE A 92 -1.82 -24.12 5.67
C PHE A 92 -0.38 -24.43 5.20
N ILE A 93 -0.10 -25.72 4.90
CA ILE A 93 1.22 -26.13 4.42
C ILE A 93 1.47 -25.55 3.03
N MET A 94 0.48 -25.63 2.12
CA MET A 94 0.60 -25.08 0.78
C MET A 94 0.68 -23.54 0.81
N PHE A 95 -0.01 -22.90 1.73
CA PHE A 95 0.15 -21.47 1.98
C PHE A 95 1.59 -21.11 2.36
N GLY A 96 2.19 -21.80 3.34
CA GLY A 96 3.57 -21.56 3.77
C GLY A 96 4.59 -21.78 2.63
N ILE A 97 4.44 -22.86 1.86
CA ILE A 97 5.29 -23.11 0.67
C ILE A 97 5.13 -21.98 -0.35
N SER A 98 3.90 -21.55 -0.61
CA SER A 98 3.64 -20.46 -1.58
C SER A 98 4.22 -19.13 -1.14
N VAL A 99 4.13 -18.77 0.14
CA VAL A 99 4.78 -17.59 0.71
C VAL A 99 6.30 -17.65 0.52
N PHE A 100 6.91 -18.82 0.80
CA PHE A 100 8.34 -19.03 0.60
C PHE A 100 8.76 -18.86 -0.86
N VAL A 101 8.03 -19.48 -1.78
CA VAL A 101 8.30 -19.37 -3.23
C VAL A 101 8.13 -17.93 -3.71
N LEU A 102 7.06 -17.22 -3.28
CA LEU A 102 6.87 -15.80 -3.61
C LEU A 102 8.02 -14.94 -3.06
N GLY A 103 8.52 -15.26 -1.85
CA GLY A 103 9.68 -14.59 -1.29
C GLY A 103 10.93 -14.73 -2.16
N LEU A 104 11.20 -15.94 -2.66
CA LEU A 104 12.31 -16.17 -3.58
C LEU A 104 12.11 -15.45 -4.92
N LEU A 105 10.92 -15.52 -5.51
CA LEU A 105 10.61 -14.87 -6.79
C LEU A 105 10.72 -13.34 -6.73
N THR A 106 10.36 -12.75 -5.60
CA THR A 106 10.40 -11.29 -5.40
C THR A 106 11.74 -10.79 -4.85
N SER A 107 12.67 -11.68 -4.52
CA SER A 107 14.03 -11.32 -4.08
C SER A 107 14.90 -10.72 -5.19
N VAL A 108 14.38 -10.62 -6.42
CA VAL A 108 15.05 -9.96 -7.55
C VAL A 108 15.23 -8.46 -7.27
N PRO A 109 16.43 -7.89 -7.48
CA PRO A 109 16.78 -6.52 -7.04
C PRO A 109 15.87 -5.38 -7.52
N HIS A 110 15.08 -5.60 -8.56
CA HIS A 110 14.23 -4.56 -9.15
C HIS A 110 12.76 -4.57 -8.69
N LEU A 111 12.33 -5.54 -7.87
CA LEU A 111 10.93 -5.68 -7.50
C LEU A 111 10.53 -5.00 -6.18
N GLY A 112 11.39 -4.27 -5.53
CA GLY A 112 11.11 -3.60 -4.27
C GLY A 112 10.72 -4.54 -3.11
N ARG A 113 11.15 -4.23 -1.90
CA ARG A 113 10.90 -5.09 -0.71
C ARG A 113 9.42 -5.20 -0.33
N SER A 114 8.60 -4.22 -0.73
CA SER A 114 7.18 -4.20 -0.37
C SER A 114 6.34 -5.09 -1.30
N ALA A 115 6.78 -5.36 -2.53
CA ALA A 115 6.07 -6.23 -3.47
C ALA A 115 5.83 -7.65 -2.89
N TYR A 116 6.83 -8.23 -2.22
CA TYR A 116 6.70 -9.50 -1.50
C TYR A 116 5.58 -9.48 -0.46
N ARG A 117 5.54 -8.42 0.37
CA ARG A 117 4.52 -8.27 1.41
C ARG A 117 3.13 -8.18 0.83
N PHE A 118 2.97 -7.44 -0.26
CA PHE A 118 1.69 -7.31 -0.96
C PHE A 118 1.26 -8.60 -1.64
N ALA A 119 2.20 -9.35 -2.21
CA ALA A 119 1.93 -10.68 -2.77
C ALA A 119 1.46 -11.65 -1.68
N GLY A 120 2.14 -11.69 -0.54
CA GLY A 120 1.76 -12.52 0.61
C GLY A 120 0.37 -12.18 1.17
N ILE A 121 0.04 -10.89 1.29
CA ILE A 121 -1.30 -10.44 1.73
C ILE A 121 -2.38 -10.94 0.77
N THR A 122 -2.19 -10.74 -0.54
CA THR A 122 -3.17 -11.17 -1.54
C THR A 122 -3.31 -12.69 -1.59
N LEU A 123 -2.20 -13.41 -1.52
CA LEU A 123 -2.20 -14.87 -1.42
C LEU A 123 -3.00 -15.35 -0.20
N ALA A 124 -2.76 -14.74 0.97
CA ALA A 124 -3.46 -15.09 2.21
C ALA A 124 -4.97 -14.89 2.08
N ILE A 125 -5.40 -13.79 1.47
CA ILE A 125 -6.81 -13.50 1.26
C ILE A 125 -7.45 -14.53 0.32
N VAL A 126 -6.82 -14.84 -0.81
CA VAL A 126 -7.36 -15.79 -1.78
C VAL A 126 -7.43 -17.23 -1.23
N MET A 127 -6.48 -17.60 -0.35
CA MET A 127 -6.40 -18.96 0.18
C MET A 127 -7.10 -19.17 1.52
N LEU A 128 -7.05 -18.18 2.41
CA LEU A 128 -7.42 -18.37 3.82
C LEU A 128 -8.72 -17.70 4.24
N VAL A 129 -9.17 -16.66 3.51
CA VAL A 129 -10.44 -16.01 3.86
C VAL A 129 -11.61 -16.91 3.48
N PRO A 130 -12.46 -17.29 4.44
CA PRO A 130 -13.63 -18.12 4.15
C PRO A 130 -14.56 -17.38 3.19
N SER A 131 -14.81 -17.96 2.03
CA SER A 131 -15.72 -17.40 1.03
C SER A 131 -16.43 -18.53 0.27
N THR A 132 -17.66 -18.27 -0.13
CA THR A 132 -18.42 -19.14 -1.03
C THR A 132 -18.05 -18.92 -2.50
N ASP A 133 -17.30 -17.86 -2.78
CA ASP A 133 -16.84 -17.53 -4.13
C ASP A 133 -15.65 -18.38 -4.57
N SER A 134 -15.51 -18.54 -5.89
CA SER A 134 -14.33 -19.23 -6.43
C SER A 134 -13.05 -18.40 -6.21
N PRO A 135 -11.88 -19.07 -6.04
CA PRO A 135 -10.61 -18.38 -5.86
C PRO A 135 -10.30 -17.35 -6.95
N ARG A 136 -10.74 -17.62 -8.19
CA ARG A 136 -10.59 -16.70 -9.33
C ARG A 136 -11.37 -15.41 -9.13
N ARG A 137 -12.61 -15.50 -8.63
CA ARG A 137 -13.47 -14.34 -8.41
C ARG A 137 -12.91 -13.47 -7.27
N ILE A 138 -12.49 -14.10 -6.18
CA ILE A 138 -11.84 -13.41 -5.05
C ILE A 138 -10.59 -12.66 -5.54
N ALA A 139 -9.71 -13.33 -6.26
CA ALA A 139 -8.49 -12.74 -6.81
C ALA A 139 -8.77 -11.56 -7.75
N LEU A 140 -9.77 -11.68 -8.61
CA LEU A 140 -10.16 -10.61 -9.54
C LEU A 140 -10.72 -9.39 -8.79
N HIS A 141 -11.62 -9.59 -7.82
CA HIS A 141 -12.17 -8.50 -7.02
C HIS A 141 -11.03 -7.77 -6.27
N ARG A 142 -10.12 -8.53 -5.64
CA ARG A 142 -8.94 -7.95 -4.96
C ARG A 142 -8.09 -7.12 -5.90
N PHE A 143 -7.84 -7.62 -7.09
CA PHE A 143 -7.04 -6.89 -8.07
C PHE A 143 -7.71 -5.57 -8.50
N VAL A 144 -9.01 -5.60 -8.79
CA VAL A 144 -9.79 -4.40 -9.17
C VAL A 144 -9.81 -3.37 -8.03
N GLU A 145 -10.04 -3.81 -6.78
CA GLU A 145 -10.06 -2.92 -5.60
C GLU A 145 -8.71 -2.24 -5.38
N VAL A 146 -7.62 -2.98 -5.57
CA VAL A 146 -6.26 -2.43 -5.49
C VAL A 146 -6.02 -1.43 -6.61
N CYS A 147 -6.44 -1.70 -7.84
CA CYS A 147 -6.34 -0.76 -8.95
C CYS A 147 -7.12 0.54 -8.69
N ILE A 148 -8.32 0.45 -8.14
CA ILE A 148 -9.12 1.64 -7.76
C ILE A 148 -8.36 2.46 -6.70
N GLY A 149 -7.87 1.80 -5.65
CA GLY A 149 -7.14 2.48 -4.59
C GLY A 149 -5.87 3.17 -5.08
N ILE A 150 -5.08 2.51 -5.92
CA ILE A 150 -3.89 3.08 -6.57
C ILE A 150 -4.27 4.27 -7.46
N GLY A 151 -5.30 4.12 -8.30
CA GLY A 151 -5.74 5.17 -9.21
C GLY A 151 -6.14 6.43 -8.46
N VAL A 152 -6.94 6.30 -7.40
CA VAL A 152 -7.36 7.44 -6.57
C VAL A 152 -6.16 8.08 -5.86
N ALA A 153 -5.24 7.29 -5.31
CA ALA A 153 -4.05 7.81 -4.64
C ALA A 153 -3.18 8.63 -5.59
N LEU A 154 -2.91 8.12 -6.79
CA LEU A 154 -2.12 8.82 -7.80
C LEU A 154 -2.80 10.10 -8.28
N VAL A 155 -4.09 10.04 -8.62
CA VAL A 155 -4.87 11.21 -9.06
C VAL A 155 -4.82 12.32 -8.01
N LEU A 156 -5.11 11.99 -6.75
CA LEU A 156 -5.08 13.00 -5.69
C LEU A 156 -3.68 13.53 -5.39
N THR A 157 -2.64 12.70 -5.51
CA THR A 157 -1.27 13.17 -5.34
C THR A 157 -0.86 14.13 -6.46
N VAL A 158 -1.35 13.94 -7.68
CA VAL A 158 -1.11 14.87 -8.81
C VAL A 158 -1.87 16.17 -8.64
N PHE A 159 -3.15 16.11 -8.27
CA PHE A 159 -3.99 17.32 -8.14
C PHE A 159 -3.74 18.10 -6.85
N TRP A 160 -3.16 17.47 -5.84
CA TRP A 160 -2.88 18.07 -4.55
C TRP A 160 -1.45 17.73 -4.09
N PRO A 161 -0.42 18.28 -4.77
CA PRO A 161 0.97 18.04 -4.40
C PRO A 161 1.27 18.66 -3.04
N GLU A 162 1.89 17.88 -2.16
CA GLU A 162 2.47 18.42 -0.94
C GLU A 162 3.82 19.05 -1.27
N ARG A 163 4.11 20.20 -0.67
CA ARG A 163 5.44 20.80 -0.75
C ARG A 163 6.38 19.92 0.08
N GLU A 164 7.34 19.30 -0.56
CA GLU A 164 8.45 18.65 0.14
C GLU A 164 9.17 19.74 0.96
N GLU A 165 9.16 19.60 2.26
CA GLU A 165 10.05 20.39 3.10
C GLU A 165 11.47 19.99 2.76
N PRO A 166 12.40 20.94 2.48
CA PRO A 166 13.77 20.59 2.16
C PRO A 166 14.35 19.82 3.34
N HIS A 167 14.80 18.59 3.10
CA HIS A 167 15.55 17.83 4.08
C HIS A 167 16.78 18.65 4.48
N ILE A 168 16.75 19.22 5.68
CA ILE A 168 17.93 19.86 6.28
C ILE A 168 18.94 18.74 6.44
N ASN A 169 19.95 18.75 5.57
CA ASN A 169 21.03 17.79 5.62
C ASN A 169 21.85 18.11 6.90
N THR A 170 21.80 17.21 7.86
CA THR A 170 22.52 17.36 9.12
C THR A 170 24.04 17.51 8.94
N ARG A 171 24.55 17.28 7.73
CA ARG A 171 25.96 17.54 7.39
C ARG A 171 26.31 19.02 7.28
N ASP A 172 25.32 19.89 7.04
CA ASP A 172 25.54 21.33 6.93
C ASP A 172 25.58 22.03 8.29
N LEU A 173 25.29 21.30 9.39
CA LEU A 173 25.33 21.81 10.77
C LEU A 173 26.65 21.50 11.49
N THR A 174 27.59 20.81 10.81
CA THR A 174 28.89 20.39 11.40
C THR A 174 30.10 20.99 10.67
N ALA A 175 29.90 21.98 9.82
CA ALA A 175 30.98 22.75 9.16
C ALA A 175 31.23 24.08 9.87
#